data_4727a6b71068caf784017476918b64b0
#
_entry.id   4727a6b71068caf784017476918b64b0
#
_cell.length_a   1.000
_cell.length_b   1.000
_cell.length_c   1.000
_cell.angle_alpha   90.00
_cell.angle_beta   90.00
_cell.angle_gamma   90.00
#
_symmetry.space_group_name_H-M   'P 1'
#
loop_
_entity.id
_entity.type
_entity.pdbx_description
1 polymer ?
#
loop_
_entity_poly.entity_id
_entity_poly.type
_entity_poly.pdbx_seq_one_letter_code
_entity_poly.pdbx_strand_id
1 'polypeptide(L)'
;MDKIIILLGPTGVGKTGASILLAKALDTEIISADSMQIYKGMDIGTAKPSVKQREEVRHHMIDIVEPSETYSVGRYIEEVVPVIDSLHKKGKIPIIVGGTGLYIKAMTRGIFSGPSADWKLREELTALEEEQEGSLYSYLQELDPEAASKIMPADKRRVIRAIEVCLKTKQGISELQKKLTNPLPYEFIKIGLTRDRKELYKIIEARVDEMIKAGLVNEVKNLIHPFTHLSAVAETAKAGSPIHQLSSMQAIGYKEIAMHLNDKIPLVIESQRLEETISLIKRNTKRYAKRQFTWFKKEEDIHWIDITGIYGNKEIFERAEQMLNMLCPKNRHRTINA
;
A
#
# COMPACT_ATOMS: atom_id res chain seq x y z
N MET A 1 10.73 -2.26 -25.65
CA MET A 1 10.18 -2.72 -24.37
C MET A 1 8.72 -2.34 -24.29
N ASP A 2 7.93 -3.20 -23.72
CA ASP A 2 6.51 -2.92 -23.46
C ASP A 2 6.38 -1.83 -22.40
N LYS A 3 5.47 -0.88 -22.63
CA LYS A 3 5.31 0.30 -21.78
C LYS A 3 4.29 0.10 -20.68
N ILE A 4 4.56 0.67 -19.52
CA ILE A 4 3.63 0.74 -18.38
C ILE A 4 3.58 2.17 -17.89
N ILE A 5 2.36 2.70 -17.72
CA ILE A 5 2.15 4.00 -17.12
C ILE A 5 1.95 3.82 -15.62
N ILE A 6 2.68 4.58 -14.79
CA ILE A 6 2.48 4.60 -13.33
C ILE A 6 1.97 5.98 -12.94
N LEU A 7 0.74 6.06 -12.43
CA LEU A 7 0.18 7.26 -11.82
C LEU A 7 0.30 7.16 -10.30
N LEU A 8 1.23 7.90 -9.73
CA LEU A 8 1.59 7.83 -8.32
C LEU A 8 1.39 9.18 -7.59
N GLY A 9 1.48 9.14 -6.28
CA GLY A 9 1.35 10.30 -5.41
C GLY A 9 0.73 9.95 -4.06
N PRO A 10 0.67 10.92 -3.12
CA PRO A 10 0.15 10.67 -1.77
C PRO A 10 -1.35 10.36 -1.79
N THR A 11 -1.83 9.78 -0.68
CA THR A 11 -3.28 9.62 -0.47
C THR A 11 -3.98 10.99 -0.47
N GLY A 12 -5.19 11.04 -1.01
CA GLY A 12 -5.98 12.28 -1.10
C GLY A 12 -5.62 13.21 -2.26
N VAL A 13 -4.58 12.92 -3.06
CA VAL A 13 -4.11 13.83 -4.12
C VAL A 13 -5.02 13.88 -5.37
N GLY A 14 -5.91 12.89 -5.59
CA GLY A 14 -6.83 12.88 -6.75
C GLY A 14 -6.55 11.81 -7.80
N LYS A 15 -5.70 10.82 -7.52
CA LYS A 15 -5.31 9.75 -8.48
C LYS A 15 -6.49 8.99 -9.09
N THR A 16 -7.45 8.57 -8.27
CA THR A 16 -8.52 7.65 -8.68
C THR A 16 -9.38 8.20 -9.81
N GLY A 17 -9.88 9.44 -9.67
CA GLY A 17 -10.72 10.04 -10.72
C GLY A 17 -9.94 10.29 -12.02
N ALA A 18 -8.71 10.79 -11.92
CA ALA A 18 -7.87 11.04 -13.09
C ALA A 18 -7.47 9.74 -13.81
N SER A 19 -7.18 8.67 -13.05
CA SER A 19 -6.80 7.37 -13.64
C SER A 19 -7.93 6.71 -14.41
N ILE A 20 -9.18 6.83 -13.96
CA ILE A 20 -10.35 6.30 -14.67
C ILE A 20 -10.51 6.99 -16.03
N LEU A 21 -10.42 8.32 -16.06
CA LEU A 21 -10.49 9.08 -17.30
C LEU A 21 -9.33 8.73 -18.24
N LEU A 22 -8.12 8.60 -17.70
CA LEU A 22 -6.95 8.22 -18.47
C LEU A 22 -7.07 6.80 -19.05
N ALA A 23 -7.59 5.85 -18.26
CA ALA A 23 -7.80 4.47 -18.72
C ALA A 23 -8.85 4.40 -19.84
N LYS A 24 -9.93 5.20 -19.75
CA LYS A 24 -10.92 5.31 -20.83
C LYS A 24 -10.30 5.90 -22.10
N ALA A 25 -9.53 6.98 -21.98
CA ALA A 25 -8.89 7.63 -23.12
C ALA A 25 -7.86 6.72 -23.83
N LEU A 26 -7.23 5.82 -23.10
CA LEU A 26 -6.24 4.86 -23.64
C LEU A 26 -6.83 3.48 -23.96
N ASP A 27 -8.13 3.28 -23.81
CA ASP A 27 -8.81 1.97 -23.91
C ASP A 27 -8.06 0.86 -23.15
N THR A 28 -7.77 1.10 -21.88
CA THR A 28 -7.00 0.15 -21.07
C THR A 28 -7.63 -0.08 -19.68
N GLU A 29 -6.96 -0.87 -18.87
CA GLU A 29 -7.42 -1.29 -17.56
C GLU A 29 -6.45 -0.77 -16.47
N ILE A 30 -6.95 -0.64 -15.25
CA ILE A 30 -6.18 -0.12 -14.10
C ILE A 30 -5.67 -1.29 -13.25
N ILE A 31 -4.44 -1.18 -12.78
CA ILE A 31 -3.85 -2.09 -11.79
C ILE A 31 -3.57 -1.29 -10.52
N SER A 32 -4.20 -1.68 -9.40
CA SER A 32 -3.97 -1.02 -8.12
C SER A 32 -2.60 -1.36 -7.54
N ALA A 33 -1.83 -0.33 -7.14
CA ALA A 33 -0.62 -0.45 -6.34
C ALA A 33 -0.86 0.10 -4.93
N ASP A 34 -1.91 -0.40 -4.27
CA ASP A 34 -2.27 -0.08 -2.90
C ASP A 34 -2.32 -1.35 -2.05
N SER A 35 -1.52 -1.40 -0.99
CA SER A 35 -1.37 -2.59 -0.13
C SER A 35 -2.57 -2.86 0.80
N MET A 36 -3.57 -1.97 0.81
CA MET A 36 -4.75 -2.13 1.64
C MET A 36 -6.02 -2.40 0.81
N GLN A 37 -6.10 -1.89 -0.43
CA GLN A 37 -7.23 -2.16 -1.33
C GLN A 37 -7.31 -3.61 -1.82
N ILE A 38 -6.26 -4.40 -1.62
CA ILE A 38 -6.22 -5.83 -1.93
C ILE A 38 -7.17 -6.65 -1.05
N TYR A 39 -7.49 -6.16 0.16
CA TYR A 39 -8.31 -6.89 1.13
C TYR A 39 -9.79 -6.71 0.84
N LYS A 40 -10.54 -7.83 0.81
CA LYS A 40 -12.00 -7.83 0.66
C LYS A 40 -12.68 -7.17 1.87
N GLY A 41 -13.77 -6.45 1.61
CA GLY A 41 -14.56 -5.79 2.66
C GLY A 41 -13.90 -4.60 3.35
N MET A 42 -12.68 -4.23 2.96
CA MET A 42 -11.99 -3.02 3.42
C MET A 42 -12.16 -1.91 2.38
N ASP A 43 -13.34 -1.31 2.31
CA ASP A 43 -13.74 -0.46 1.20
C ASP A 43 -13.66 1.03 1.55
N ILE A 44 -14.34 1.42 2.64
CA ILE A 44 -14.44 2.83 3.06
C ILE A 44 -13.08 3.35 3.52
N GLY A 45 -12.46 2.67 4.49
CA GLY A 45 -11.21 3.14 5.10
C GLY A 45 -10.01 3.13 4.17
N THR A 46 -10.00 2.28 3.13
CA THR A 46 -8.97 2.27 2.09
C THR A 46 -9.28 3.22 0.93
N ALA A 47 -10.48 3.82 0.93
CA ALA A 47 -11.01 4.61 -0.18
C ALA A 47 -10.92 3.85 -1.52
N LYS A 48 -11.33 2.61 -1.51
CA LYS A 48 -11.40 1.76 -2.68
C LYS A 48 -12.30 2.39 -3.74
N PRO A 49 -11.99 2.28 -5.04
CA PRO A 49 -12.91 2.71 -6.09
C PRO A 49 -14.28 2.08 -5.92
N SER A 50 -15.34 2.87 -6.03
CA SER A 50 -16.73 2.38 -5.89
C SER A 50 -17.05 1.32 -6.94
N VAL A 51 -18.10 0.52 -6.69
CA VAL A 51 -18.60 -0.47 -7.66
C VAL A 51 -18.84 0.20 -9.02
N LYS A 52 -19.54 1.34 -9.04
CA LYS A 52 -19.79 2.11 -10.28
C LYS A 52 -18.49 2.49 -11.00
N GLN A 53 -17.46 2.93 -10.28
CA GLN A 53 -16.17 3.27 -10.88
C GLN A 53 -15.45 2.04 -11.45
N ARG A 54 -15.58 0.88 -10.79
CA ARG A 54 -15.00 -0.39 -11.26
C ARG A 54 -15.75 -0.98 -12.45
N GLU A 55 -17.03 -0.69 -12.60
CA GLU A 55 -17.83 -0.99 -13.79
C GLU A 55 -17.43 -0.13 -14.99
N GLU A 56 -17.07 1.13 -14.76
CA GLU A 56 -16.61 2.04 -15.82
C GLU A 56 -15.26 1.63 -16.42
N VAL A 57 -14.32 1.15 -15.59
CA VAL A 57 -13.00 0.67 -15.98
C VAL A 57 -12.61 -0.49 -15.08
N ARG A 58 -12.17 -1.59 -15.67
CA ARG A 58 -11.72 -2.74 -14.89
C ARG A 58 -10.50 -2.40 -14.05
N HIS A 59 -10.58 -2.75 -12.77
CA HIS A 59 -9.49 -2.62 -11.80
C HIS A 59 -9.00 -4.00 -11.37
N HIS A 60 -7.69 -4.22 -11.48
CA HIS A 60 -7.01 -5.42 -10.99
C HIS A 60 -6.34 -5.14 -9.64
N MET A 61 -5.98 -6.18 -8.92
CA MET A 61 -5.33 -6.12 -7.61
C MET A 61 -6.17 -5.41 -6.54
N ILE A 62 -7.49 -5.58 -6.63
CA ILE A 62 -8.48 -5.12 -5.65
C ILE A 62 -9.32 -6.33 -5.24
N ASP A 63 -9.65 -6.47 -3.95
CA ASP A 63 -10.48 -7.55 -3.40
C ASP A 63 -9.96 -8.97 -3.70
N ILE A 64 -8.66 -9.17 -3.67
CA ILE A 64 -8.02 -10.44 -4.06
C ILE A 64 -7.70 -11.37 -2.87
N VAL A 65 -7.68 -10.86 -1.64
CA VAL A 65 -7.37 -11.64 -0.44
C VAL A 65 -8.32 -11.34 0.72
N GLU A 66 -8.50 -12.30 1.61
CA GLU A 66 -9.27 -12.11 2.84
C GLU A 66 -8.47 -11.30 3.87
N PRO A 67 -9.13 -10.50 4.74
CA PRO A 67 -8.45 -9.73 5.77
C PRO A 67 -7.59 -10.55 6.75
N SER A 68 -7.87 -11.84 6.90
CA SER A 68 -7.10 -12.77 7.72
C SER A 68 -5.79 -13.24 7.07
N GLU A 69 -5.65 -13.06 5.76
CA GLU A 69 -4.46 -13.51 5.04
C GLU A 69 -3.30 -12.51 5.16
N THR A 70 -2.09 -13.03 5.13
CA THR A 70 -0.89 -12.23 4.95
C THR A 70 -0.62 -12.01 3.48
N TYR A 71 -0.25 -10.78 3.10
CA TYR A 71 0.08 -10.45 1.73
C TYR A 71 1.42 -9.72 1.65
N SER A 72 2.32 -10.24 0.83
CA SER A 72 3.68 -9.72 0.70
C SER A 72 3.88 -8.99 -0.63
N VAL A 73 4.91 -8.15 -0.69
CA VAL A 73 5.33 -7.52 -1.95
C VAL A 73 5.82 -8.56 -2.98
N GLY A 74 6.40 -9.68 -2.55
CA GLY A 74 6.76 -10.79 -3.46
C GLY A 74 5.52 -11.36 -4.13
N ARG A 75 4.48 -11.71 -3.33
CA ARG A 75 3.19 -12.17 -3.86
C ARG A 75 2.54 -11.13 -4.79
N TYR A 76 2.66 -9.83 -4.48
CA TYR A 76 2.18 -8.77 -5.37
C TYR A 76 2.86 -8.84 -6.75
N ILE A 77 4.19 -9.01 -6.80
CA ILE A 77 4.93 -9.13 -8.07
C ILE A 77 4.51 -10.39 -8.84
N GLU A 78 4.38 -11.52 -8.16
CA GLU A 78 3.95 -12.79 -8.77
C GLU A 78 2.55 -12.70 -9.40
N GLU A 79 1.62 -11.98 -8.76
CA GLU A 79 0.24 -11.84 -9.23
C GLU A 79 0.07 -10.69 -10.24
N VAL A 80 0.85 -9.61 -10.16
CA VAL A 80 0.71 -8.46 -11.06
C VAL A 80 1.32 -8.68 -12.43
N VAL A 81 2.43 -9.43 -12.53
CA VAL A 81 3.13 -9.69 -13.81
C VAL A 81 2.22 -10.39 -14.82
N PRO A 82 1.49 -11.49 -14.49
CA PRO A 82 0.55 -12.10 -15.42
C PRO A 82 -0.55 -11.17 -15.92
N VAL A 83 -1.01 -10.22 -15.07
CA VAL A 83 -2.01 -9.21 -15.44
C VAL A 83 -1.41 -8.25 -16.48
N ILE A 84 -0.21 -7.74 -16.22
CA ILE A 84 0.52 -6.86 -17.14
C ILE A 84 0.70 -7.54 -18.49
N ASP A 85 1.21 -8.76 -18.51
CA ASP A 85 1.46 -9.53 -19.74
C ASP A 85 0.15 -9.79 -20.52
N SER A 86 -0.93 -10.08 -19.81
CA SER A 86 -2.25 -10.25 -20.44
C SER A 86 -2.74 -8.99 -21.13
N LEU A 87 -2.50 -7.81 -20.54
CA LEU A 87 -2.86 -6.53 -21.14
C LEU A 87 -1.99 -6.21 -22.35
N HIS A 88 -0.69 -6.43 -22.26
CA HIS A 88 0.24 -6.26 -23.41
C HIS A 88 -0.13 -7.18 -24.59
N LYS A 89 -0.48 -8.45 -24.32
CA LYS A 89 -0.99 -9.38 -25.36
C LYS A 89 -2.25 -8.88 -26.07
N LYS A 90 -3.08 -8.09 -25.38
CA LYS A 90 -4.25 -7.42 -25.96
C LYS A 90 -3.91 -6.09 -26.67
N GLY A 91 -2.64 -5.72 -26.74
CA GLY A 91 -2.17 -4.43 -27.31
C GLY A 91 -2.50 -3.22 -26.41
N LYS A 92 -2.81 -3.44 -25.12
CA LYS A 92 -3.14 -2.39 -24.16
C LYS A 92 -1.92 -2.01 -23.33
N ILE A 93 -1.79 -0.72 -23.02
CA ILE A 93 -0.75 -0.20 -22.11
C ILE A 93 -1.35 -0.17 -20.69
N PRO A 94 -0.87 -0.99 -19.74
CA PRO A 94 -1.40 -1.00 -18.38
C PRO A 94 -1.17 0.33 -17.67
N ILE A 95 -2.16 0.76 -16.84
CA ILE A 95 -2.00 1.90 -15.93
C ILE A 95 -1.93 1.38 -14.51
N ILE A 96 -0.79 1.52 -13.87
CA ILE A 96 -0.61 1.21 -12.46
C ILE A 96 -0.91 2.45 -11.63
N VAL A 97 -1.81 2.35 -10.67
CA VAL A 97 -2.26 3.49 -9.86
C VAL A 97 -2.07 3.18 -8.39
N GLY A 98 -1.33 4.01 -7.68
CA GLY A 98 -1.22 3.78 -6.25
C GLY A 98 -0.30 4.71 -5.48
N GLY A 99 -0.20 4.41 -4.19
CA GLY A 99 0.60 5.15 -3.23
C GLY A 99 1.55 4.26 -2.42
N THR A 100 1.56 2.95 -2.67
CA THR A 100 2.45 2.01 -1.97
C THR A 100 3.82 2.01 -2.64
N GLY A 101 4.72 2.86 -2.12
CA GLY A 101 6.06 3.02 -2.69
C GLY A 101 6.85 1.73 -2.81
N LEU A 102 6.65 0.77 -1.86
CA LEU A 102 7.33 -0.52 -1.92
C LEU A 102 6.92 -1.36 -3.15
N TYR A 103 5.63 -1.33 -3.54
CA TYR A 103 5.15 -2.04 -4.74
C TYR A 103 5.74 -1.42 -6.01
N ILE A 104 5.73 -0.08 -6.09
CA ILE A 104 6.31 0.65 -7.22
C ILE A 104 7.80 0.37 -7.32
N LYS A 105 8.54 0.47 -6.21
CA LYS A 105 9.97 0.14 -6.18
C LYS A 105 10.25 -1.30 -6.61
N ALA A 106 9.44 -2.27 -6.13
CA ALA A 106 9.61 -3.67 -6.47
C ALA A 106 9.48 -3.94 -7.99
N MET A 107 8.57 -3.23 -8.66
CA MET A 107 8.43 -3.33 -10.11
C MET A 107 9.56 -2.61 -10.87
N THR A 108 9.88 -1.37 -10.47
CA THR A 108 10.77 -0.48 -11.25
C THR A 108 12.26 -0.70 -10.97
N ARG A 109 12.61 -1.17 -9.77
CA ARG A 109 14.00 -1.41 -9.34
C ARG A 109 14.25 -2.86 -8.93
N GLY A 110 13.19 -3.65 -8.83
CA GLY A 110 13.23 -5.01 -8.32
C GLY A 110 13.16 -5.11 -6.81
N ILE A 111 12.93 -6.31 -6.36
CA ILE A 111 12.97 -6.70 -4.95
C ILE A 111 13.59 -8.08 -4.84
N PHE A 112 14.38 -8.28 -3.81
CA PHE A 112 14.86 -9.61 -3.45
C PHE A 112 13.69 -10.47 -2.96
N SER A 113 13.36 -11.51 -3.72
CA SER A 113 12.40 -12.53 -3.32
C SER A 113 13.10 -13.56 -2.46
N GLY A 114 13.16 -13.30 -1.16
CA GLY A 114 13.79 -14.19 -0.19
C GLY A 114 12.86 -15.32 0.24
N PRO A 115 13.32 -16.21 1.15
CA PRO A 115 12.53 -17.31 1.67
C PRO A 115 11.22 -16.80 2.30
N SER A 116 10.18 -17.64 2.26
CA SER A 116 8.90 -17.35 2.92
C SER A 116 9.09 -17.09 4.42
N ALA A 117 8.17 -16.30 4.99
CA ALA A 117 8.17 -15.99 6.41
C ALA A 117 8.07 -17.26 7.25
N ASP A 118 8.91 -17.35 8.27
CA ASP A 118 8.88 -18.38 9.28
C ASP A 118 8.36 -17.78 10.59
N TRP A 119 7.07 -17.96 10.83
CA TRP A 119 6.41 -17.34 11.97
C TRP A 119 6.94 -17.84 13.31
N LYS A 120 7.29 -19.13 13.40
CA LYS A 120 7.87 -19.70 14.62
C LYS A 120 9.22 -19.07 14.94
N LEU A 121 10.10 -18.98 13.95
CA LEU A 121 11.39 -18.31 14.12
C LEU A 121 11.23 -16.83 14.50
N ARG A 122 10.25 -16.13 13.90
CA ARG A 122 9.98 -14.72 14.24
C ARG A 122 9.47 -14.53 15.66
N GLU A 123 8.64 -15.44 16.16
CA GLU A 123 8.19 -15.46 17.56
C GLU A 123 9.37 -15.70 18.50
N GLU A 124 10.23 -16.67 18.22
CA GLU A 124 11.45 -16.94 19.00
C GLU A 124 12.37 -15.72 19.04
N LEU A 125 12.62 -15.07 17.88
CA LEU A 125 13.41 -13.84 17.81
C LEU A 125 12.75 -12.68 18.56
N THR A 126 11.43 -12.56 18.51
CA THR A 126 10.72 -11.50 19.23
C THR A 126 10.85 -11.69 20.75
N ALA A 127 10.69 -12.92 21.24
CA ALA A 127 10.87 -13.24 22.65
C ALA A 127 12.30 -12.94 23.13
N LEU A 128 13.32 -13.26 22.33
CA LEU A 128 14.71 -12.94 22.63
C LEU A 128 14.96 -11.42 22.80
N GLU A 129 14.34 -10.60 21.96
CA GLU A 129 14.40 -9.14 22.04
C GLU A 129 13.65 -8.58 23.25
N GLU A 130 12.55 -9.26 23.68
CA GLU A 130 11.80 -8.89 24.89
C GLU A 130 12.57 -9.22 26.17
N GLU A 131 13.32 -10.32 26.18
CA GLU A 131 14.19 -10.70 27.30
C GLU A 131 15.42 -9.76 27.43
N GLN A 132 16.00 -9.38 26.29
CA GLN A 132 17.19 -8.52 26.26
C GLN A 132 17.09 -7.53 25.09
N GLU A 133 16.71 -6.28 25.39
CA GLU A 133 16.60 -5.23 24.39
C GLU A 133 17.94 -4.97 23.67
N GLY A 134 17.87 -4.93 22.32
CA GLY A 134 19.03 -4.73 21.46
C GLY A 134 19.79 -6.00 21.09
N SER A 135 19.42 -7.17 21.64
CA SER A 135 20.08 -8.46 21.35
C SER A 135 20.00 -8.81 19.86
N LEU A 136 18.83 -8.62 19.23
CA LEU A 136 18.66 -8.90 17.81
C LEU A 136 19.54 -8.03 16.92
N TYR A 137 19.70 -6.75 17.26
CA TYR A 137 20.55 -5.89 16.46
C TYR A 137 22.02 -6.30 16.55
N SER A 138 22.49 -6.65 17.74
CA SER A 138 23.84 -7.20 17.93
C SER A 138 24.04 -8.49 17.15
N TYR A 139 23.05 -9.38 17.18
CA TYR A 139 23.08 -10.61 16.40
C TYR A 139 23.10 -10.36 14.89
N LEU A 140 22.34 -9.36 14.40
CA LEU A 140 22.40 -8.96 12.98
C LEU A 140 23.78 -8.39 12.62
N GLN A 141 24.43 -7.64 13.52
CA GLN A 141 25.78 -7.12 13.28
C GLN A 141 26.81 -8.23 13.07
N GLU A 142 26.66 -9.37 13.75
CA GLU A 142 27.51 -10.55 13.55
C GLU A 142 27.19 -11.29 12.24
N LEU A 143 25.90 -11.45 11.91
CA LEU A 143 25.47 -12.21 10.72
C LEU A 143 25.65 -11.44 9.41
N ASP A 144 25.34 -10.15 9.40
CA ASP A 144 25.41 -9.27 8.23
C ASP A 144 25.66 -7.83 8.63
N PRO A 145 26.95 -7.44 8.87
CA PRO A 145 27.33 -6.08 9.26
C PRO A 145 26.86 -5.01 8.27
N GLU A 146 26.81 -5.35 6.97
CA GLU A 146 26.36 -4.41 5.95
C GLU A 146 24.83 -4.14 6.05
N ALA A 147 24.04 -5.18 6.31
CA ALA A 147 22.61 -5.00 6.56
C ALA A 147 22.37 -4.20 7.85
N ALA A 148 23.10 -4.52 8.92
CA ALA A 148 23.02 -3.81 10.19
C ALA A 148 23.31 -2.30 10.01
N SER A 149 24.32 -1.94 9.22
CA SER A 149 24.64 -0.52 8.97
C SER A 149 23.54 0.28 8.27
N LYS A 150 22.60 -0.39 7.59
CA LYS A 150 21.51 0.20 6.81
C LYS A 150 20.16 0.15 7.52
N ILE A 151 20.02 -0.67 8.55
CA ILE A 151 18.79 -0.88 9.31
C ILE A 151 18.92 -0.19 10.67
N MET A 152 17.95 0.65 11.02
CA MET A 152 17.94 1.27 12.35
C MET A 152 17.66 0.19 13.41
N PRO A 153 18.35 0.21 14.57
CA PRO A 153 18.11 -0.77 15.65
C PRO A 153 16.65 -0.86 16.10
N ALA A 154 15.93 0.27 16.10
CA ALA A 154 14.51 0.34 16.46
C ALA A 154 13.57 -0.25 15.40
N ASP A 155 14.04 -0.56 14.17
CA ASP A 155 13.22 -1.19 13.14
C ASP A 155 13.25 -2.73 13.30
N LYS A 156 12.67 -3.19 14.41
CA LYS A 156 12.63 -4.61 14.80
C LYS A 156 12.14 -5.52 13.67
N ARG A 157 11.15 -5.07 12.88
CA ARG A 157 10.63 -5.85 11.75
C ARG A 157 11.69 -6.13 10.68
N ARG A 158 12.51 -5.13 10.34
CA ARG A 158 13.59 -5.32 9.37
C ARG A 158 14.76 -6.09 9.94
N VAL A 159 15.08 -5.89 11.20
CA VAL A 159 16.12 -6.66 11.91
C VAL A 159 15.75 -8.14 11.91
N ILE A 160 14.54 -8.50 12.38
CA ILE A 160 14.04 -9.88 12.38
C ILE A 160 14.05 -10.47 10.96
N ARG A 161 13.60 -9.71 9.94
CA ARG A 161 13.61 -10.21 8.56
C ARG A 161 15.02 -10.47 8.04
N ALA A 162 15.97 -9.61 8.37
CA ALA A 162 17.37 -9.80 7.95
C ALA A 162 17.97 -11.05 8.59
N ILE A 163 17.79 -11.24 9.90
CA ILE A 163 18.24 -12.43 10.63
C ILE A 163 17.57 -13.70 10.06
N GLU A 164 16.24 -13.68 9.87
CA GLU A 164 15.49 -14.79 9.28
C GLU A 164 16.10 -15.23 7.94
N VAL A 165 16.39 -14.27 7.06
CA VAL A 165 17.01 -14.58 5.75
C VAL A 165 18.40 -15.18 5.96
N CYS A 166 19.24 -14.58 6.80
CA CYS A 166 20.59 -15.08 7.05
C CYS A 166 20.57 -16.53 7.59
N LEU A 167 19.68 -16.82 8.54
CA LEU A 167 19.58 -18.16 9.13
C LEU A 167 19.06 -19.21 8.14
N LYS A 168 18.08 -18.84 7.30
CA LYS A 168 17.48 -19.78 6.33
C LYS A 168 18.35 -20.01 5.10
N THR A 169 19.11 -19.02 4.67
CA THR A 169 19.91 -19.11 3.43
C THR A 169 21.40 -19.35 3.67
N LYS A 170 21.85 -19.17 4.91
CA LYS A 170 23.28 -19.18 5.30
C LYS A 170 24.10 -18.12 4.55
N GLN A 171 23.45 -17.06 4.07
CA GLN A 171 24.05 -15.93 3.37
C GLN A 171 23.49 -14.60 3.90
N GLY A 172 24.28 -13.53 3.87
CA GLY A 172 23.82 -12.20 4.26
C GLY A 172 22.71 -11.71 3.34
N ILE A 173 21.66 -11.10 3.93
CA ILE A 173 20.58 -10.50 3.14
C ILE A 173 21.11 -9.38 2.23
N SER A 174 22.12 -8.64 2.65
CA SER A 174 22.77 -7.58 1.86
C SER A 174 23.39 -8.14 0.57
N GLU A 175 24.04 -9.28 0.64
CA GLU A 175 24.64 -9.97 -0.52
C GLU A 175 23.55 -10.49 -1.47
N LEU A 176 22.52 -11.16 -0.94
CA LEU A 176 21.40 -11.68 -1.72
C LEU A 176 20.63 -10.56 -2.43
N GLN A 177 20.43 -9.43 -1.75
CA GLN A 177 19.78 -8.26 -2.34
C GLN A 177 20.58 -7.70 -3.52
N LYS A 178 21.89 -7.65 -3.45
CA LYS A 178 22.74 -7.21 -4.58
C LYS A 178 22.67 -8.14 -5.78
N LYS A 179 22.64 -9.45 -5.52
CA LYS A 179 22.68 -10.47 -6.60
C LYS A 179 21.32 -10.72 -7.25
N LEU A 180 20.24 -10.69 -6.47
CA LEU A 180 18.93 -11.21 -6.88
C LEU A 180 17.84 -10.12 -6.99
N THR A 181 18.23 -8.83 -6.96
CA THR A 181 17.30 -7.73 -7.18
C THR A 181 17.40 -7.26 -8.62
N ASN A 182 16.37 -7.57 -9.41
CA ASN A 182 16.27 -7.14 -10.79
C ASN A 182 14.94 -6.43 -11.03
N PRO A 183 14.94 -5.29 -11.76
CA PRO A 183 13.69 -4.64 -12.18
C PRO A 183 12.91 -5.54 -13.13
N LEU A 184 11.60 -5.32 -13.21
CA LEU A 184 10.80 -5.98 -14.25
C LEU A 184 11.21 -5.44 -15.64
N PRO A 185 11.13 -6.27 -16.70
CA PRO A 185 11.66 -5.95 -18.03
C PRO A 185 10.69 -5.05 -18.84
N TYR A 186 10.19 -3.98 -18.25
CA TYR A 186 9.27 -3.03 -18.89
C TYR A 186 9.83 -1.60 -18.89
N GLU A 187 9.34 -0.78 -19.81
CA GLU A 187 9.58 0.67 -19.82
C GLU A 187 8.52 1.37 -18.95
N PHE A 188 8.95 1.97 -17.83
CA PHE A 188 8.04 2.62 -16.89
C PHE A 188 7.97 4.13 -17.11
N ILE A 189 6.78 4.64 -17.41
CA ILE A 189 6.49 6.07 -17.51
C ILE A 189 5.85 6.49 -16.20
N LYS A 190 6.59 7.21 -15.34
CA LYS A 190 6.15 7.56 -13.99
C LYS A 190 5.62 9.00 -13.96
N ILE A 191 4.31 9.16 -13.75
CA ILE A 191 3.64 10.46 -13.57
C ILE A 191 3.27 10.59 -12.10
N GLY A 192 3.81 11.61 -11.45
CA GLY A 192 3.56 11.91 -10.04
C GLY A 192 2.60 13.08 -9.88
N LEU A 193 1.52 12.91 -9.12
CA LEU A 193 0.66 14.01 -8.72
C LEU A 193 1.13 14.60 -7.39
N THR A 194 1.29 15.91 -7.34
CA THR A 194 1.61 16.65 -6.11
C THR A 194 0.65 17.81 -5.91
N ARG A 195 0.55 18.30 -4.68
CA ARG A 195 -0.34 19.39 -4.27
C ARG A 195 0.26 20.11 -3.07
N ASP A 196 -0.07 21.39 -2.92
CA ASP A 196 0.30 22.13 -1.70
C ASP A 196 -0.08 21.33 -0.44
N ARG A 197 0.83 21.34 0.51
CA ARG A 197 0.69 20.51 1.70
C ARG A 197 -0.50 20.89 2.58
N LYS A 198 -0.80 22.20 2.69
CA LYS A 198 -1.92 22.67 3.52
C LYS A 198 -3.25 22.29 2.87
N GLU A 199 -3.31 22.39 1.54
CA GLU A 199 -4.48 21.99 0.76
C GLU A 199 -4.70 20.48 0.85
N LEU A 200 -3.65 19.67 0.65
CA LEU A 200 -3.74 18.21 0.79
C LEU A 200 -4.23 17.78 2.19
N TYR A 201 -3.78 18.49 3.22
CA TYR A 201 -4.20 18.16 4.59
C TYR A 201 -5.68 18.45 4.84
N LYS A 202 -6.22 19.55 4.27
CA LYS A 202 -7.67 19.85 4.31
C LYS A 202 -8.48 18.76 3.58
N ILE A 203 -8.03 18.33 2.42
CA ILE A 203 -8.67 17.25 1.66
C ILE A 203 -8.65 15.92 2.45
N ILE A 204 -7.53 15.59 3.10
CA ILE A 204 -7.42 14.40 3.94
C ILE A 204 -8.38 14.48 5.14
N GLU A 205 -8.49 15.63 5.80
CA GLU A 205 -9.41 15.80 6.94
C GLU A 205 -10.87 15.62 6.53
N ALA A 206 -11.29 16.32 5.47
CA ALA A 206 -12.65 16.21 4.93
C ALA A 206 -12.97 14.77 4.53
N ARG A 207 -12.01 14.08 3.88
CA ARG A 207 -12.18 12.69 3.47
C ARG A 207 -12.34 11.74 4.66
N VAL A 208 -11.61 11.94 5.75
CA VAL A 208 -11.81 11.13 6.96
C VAL A 208 -13.20 11.36 7.54
N ASP A 209 -13.69 12.61 7.57
CA ASP A 209 -15.04 12.91 8.02
C ASP A 209 -16.11 12.22 7.14
N GLU A 210 -15.91 12.20 5.82
CA GLU A 210 -16.79 11.46 4.89
C GLU A 210 -16.73 9.94 5.11
N MET A 211 -15.55 9.38 5.40
CA MET A 211 -15.43 7.95 5.72
C MET A 211 -16.21 7.58 6.98
N ILE A 212 -16.17 8.39 8.02
CA ILE A 212 -16.96 8.17 9.25
C ILE A 212 -18.45 8.23 8.94
N LYS A 213 -18.92 9.25 8.20
CA LYS A 213 -20.32 9.37 7.78
C LYS A 213 -20.77 8.20 6.89
N ALA A 214 -19.89 7.70 6.04
CA ALA A 214 -20.15 6.54 5.19
C ALA A 214 -20.23 5.21 5.95
N GLY A 215 -19.90 5.19 7.26
CA GLY A 215 -20.04 4.02 8.10
C GLY A 215 -18.75 3.24 8.35
N LEU A 216 -17.58 3.87 8.28
CA LEU A 216 -16.30 3.22 8.54
C LEU A 216 -16.27 2.47 9.87
N VAL A 217 -16.91 2.99 10.93
CA VAL A 217 -16.99 2.30 12.22
C VAL A 217 -17.71 0.95 12.09
N ASN A 218 -18.81 0.91 11.34
CA ASN A 218 -19.56 -0.32 11.10
C ASN A 218 -18.78 -1.30 10.21
N GLU A 219 -18.06 -0.79 9.20
CA GLU A 219 -17.16 -1.62 8.37
C GLU A 219 -16.13 -2.33 9.24
N VAL A 220 -15.47 -1.61 10.16
CA VAL A 220 -14.50 -2.20 11.08
C VAL A 220 -15.17 -3.19 12.05
N LYS A 221 -16.34 -2.88 12.61
CA LYS A 221 -17.10 -3.80 13.47
C LYS A 221 -17.38 -5.13 12.76
N ASN A 222 -17.86 -5.07 11.51
CA ASN A 222 -18.17 -6.26 10.72
C ASN A 222 -16.93 -7.10 10.40
N LEU A 223 -15.79 -6.47 10.17
CA LEU A 223 -14.54 -7.17 9.93
C LEU A 223 -13.96 -7.83 11.18
N ILE A 224 -14.21 -7.26 12.36
CA ILE A 224 -13.71 -7.80 13.64
C ILE A 224 -14.63 -8.92 14.15
N HIS A 225 -15.95 -8.81 13.94
CA HIS A 225 -16.95 -9.72 14.50
C HIS A 225 -16.67 -11.22 14.30
N PRO A 226 -16.25 -11.71 13.12
CA PRO A 226 -15.90 -13.11 12.93
C PRO A 226 -14.75 -13.59 13.82
N PHE A 227 -13.85 -12.69 14.21
CA PHE A 227 -12.67 -13.02 15.01
C PHE A 227 -12.91 -12.91 16.53
N THR A 228 -13.92 -12.16 16.97
CA THR A 228 -14.27 -12.05 18.40
C THR A 228 -14.89 -13.33 18.95
N HIS A 229 -15.60 -14.11 18.11
CA HIS A 229 -16.15 -15.41 18.51
C HIS A 229 -15.09 -16.54 18.49
N LEU A 230 -14.04 -16.41 17.68
CA LEU A 230 -12.94 -17.38 17.64
C LEU A 230 -12.04 -17.33 18.89
N SER A 231 -11.96 -16.20 19.58
CA SER A 231 -11.19 -16.08 20.82
C SER A 231 -11.81 -16.88 21.99
N ALA A 232 -13.12 -17.17 21.95
CA ALA A 232 -13.80 -18.00 22.95
C ALA A 232 -13.67 -19.52 22.68
N VAL A 233 -13.26 -19.92 21.47
CA VAL A 233 -13.10 -21.33 21.04
C VAL A 233 -11.62 -21.72 20.89
N ALA A 234 -10.71 -20.74 20.96
CA ALA A 234 -9.29 -20.91 20.63
C ALA A 234 -8.42 -21.39 21.79
N GLU A 235 -8.97 -22.10 22.79
CA GLU A 235 -8.12 -22.89 23.70
C GLU A 235 -7.50 -24.14 23.02
N THR A 236 -7.88 -24.45 21.77
CA THR A 236 -7.41 -25.66 21.07
C THR A 236 -6.90 -25.47 19.64
N ALA A 237 -6.86 -24.27 19.10
CA ALA A 237 -6.41 -24.06 17.73
C ALA A 237 -5.17 -23.14 17.66
N LYS A 238 -4.09 -23.66 17.10
CA LYS A 238 -2.81 -22.99 16.77
C LYS A 238 -2.90 -21.78 15.83
N ALA A 239 -4.00 -21.04 15.79
CA ALA A 239 -4.26 -19.97 14.81
C ALA A 239 -4.85 -18.69 15.46
N GLY A 240 -4.41 -18.33 16.63
CA GLY A 240 -4.92 -17.17 17.33
C GLY A 240 -3.95 -15.99 17.37
N SER A 241 -3.47 -15.48 16.22
CA SER A 241 -2.88 -14.14 16.28
C SER A 241 -3.97 -13.15 16.65
N PRO A 242 -3.80 -12.34 17.71
CA PRO A 242 -4.77 -11.29 18.04
C PRO A 242 -5.06 -10.44 16.80
N ILE A 243 -6.31 -10.04 16.60
CA ILE A 243 -6.77 -9.23 15.45
C ILE A 243 -5.81 -8.06 15.16
N HIS A 244 -5.22 -7.49 16.20
CA HIS A 244 -4.23 -6.41 16.11
C HIS A 244 -2.91 -6.80 15.40
N GLN A 245 -2.63 -8.09 15.22
CA GLN A 245 -1.42 -8.56 14.52
C GLN A 245 -1.67 -8.78 13.02
N LEU A 246 -2.93 -8.82 12.58
CA LEU A 246 -3.24 -8.94 11.15
C LEU A 246 -2.73 -7.72 10.38
N SER A 247 -2.05 -7.98 9.26
CA SER A 247 -1.49 -6.91 8.41
C SER A 247 -2.58 -5.96 7.89
N SER A 248 -3.77 -6.46 7.58
CA SER A 248 -4.95 -5.70 7.18
C SER A 248 -5.39 -4.72 8.26
N MET A 249 -5.44 -5.16 9.52
CA MET A 249 -5.86 -4.33 10.66
C MET A 249 -4.80 -3.28 11.07
N GLN A 250 -3.61 -3.28 10.47
CA GLN A 250 -2.64 -2.18 10.64
C GLN A 250 -2.95 -0.98 9.72
N ALA A 251 -3.94 -1.08 8.84
CA ALA A 251 -4.40 0.02 8.01
C ALA A 251 -4.91 1.19 8.87
N ILE A 252 -4.57 2.41 8.45
CA ILE A 252 -5.03 3.64 9.14
C ILE A 252 -6.55 3.73 9.03
N GLY A 253 -7.20 4.05 10.12
CA GLY A 253 -8.65 4.01 10.27
C GLY A 253 -9.10 2.71 10.92
N TYR A 254 -8.69 1.56 10.40
CA TYR A 254 -9.05 0.25 10.96
C TYR A 254 -8.39 0.00 12.30
N LYS A 255 -7.08 0.25 12.40
CA LYS A 255 -6.33 0.09 13.63
C LYS A 255 -6.90 0.94 14.76
N GLU A 256 -7.10 2.23 14.50
CA GLU A 256 -7.55 3.19 15.50
C GLU A 256 -8.98 2.87 15.99
N ILE A 257 -9.88 2.51 15.05
CA ILE A 257 -11.26 2.13 15.40
C ILE A 257 -11.28 0.77 16.12
N ALA A 258 -10.50 -0.21 15.69
CA ALA A 258 -10.40 -1.50 16.38
C ALA A 258 -9.93 -1.35 17.84
N MET A 259 -8.96 -0.46 18.08
CA MET A 259 -8.52 -0.13 19.45
C MET A 259 -9.62 0.55 20.25
N HIS A 260 -10.35 1.49 19.63
CA HIS A 260 -11.51 2.14 20.27
C HIS A 260 -12.61 1.15 20.67
N LEU A 261 -12.89 0.15 19.83
CA LEU A 261 -13.93 -0.85 20.06
C LEU A 261 -13.57 -1.91 21.11
N ASN A 262 -12.28 -2.18 21.32
CA ASN A 262 -11.81 -3.17 22.31
C ASN A 262 -11.89 -2.70 23.76
N ASP A 263 -11.93 -1.39 23.99
CA ASP A 263 -12.01 -0.85 25.33
C ASP A 263 -13.48 -0.85 25.80
N LYS A 264 -13.83 -1.72 26.76
CA LYS A 264 -15.15 -1.78 27.40
C LYS A 264 -15.37 -0.51 28.23
N ILE A 265 -16.16 0.48 27.74
CA ILE A 265 -16.35 1.77 28.40
C ILE A 265 -17.81 2.21 28.38
N PRO A 266 -18.26 2.96 29.44
CA PRO A 266 -19.61 3.49 29.52
C PRO A 266 -19.98 4.44 28.39
N LEU A 267 -21.23 4.37 27.90
CA LEU A 267 -21.82 5.10 26.77
C LEU A 267 -21.61 6.64 26.78
N VAL A 268 -21.45 7.25 27.91
CA VAL A 268 -21.29 8.73 28.05
C VAL A 268 -19.90 9.19 27.58
N ILE A 269 -18.91 8.31 27.58
CA ILE A 269 -17.53 8.60 27.17
C ILE A 269 -17.30 8.19 25.71
N GLU A 270 -18.23 7.46 25.10
CA GLU A 270 -18.10 6.88 23.76
C GLU A 270 -18.02 7.96 22.66
N SER A 271 -18.83 9.02 22.74
CA SER A 271 -18.82 10.10 21.73
C SER A 271 -17.51 10.90 21.76
N GLN A 272 -17.02 11.25 22.93
CA GLN A 272 -15.79 12.02 23.11
C GLN A 272 -14.56 11.23 22.63
N ARG A 273 -14.53 9.93 22.91
CA ARG A 273 -13.48 9.02 22.42
C ARG A 273 -13.53 8.79 20.91
N LEU A 274 -14.72 8.79 20.33
CA LEU A 274 -14.84 8.69 18.86
C LEU A 274 -14.24 9.93 18.19
N GLU A 275 -14.46 11.14 18.72
CA GLU A 275 -13.83 12.37 18.23
C GLU A 275 -12.29 12.32 18.34
N GLU A 276 -11.76 11.83 19.46
CA GLU A 276 -10.32 11.61 19.63
C GLU A 276 -9.78 10.60 18.62
N THR A 277 -10.50 9.50 18.39
CA THR A 277 -10.15 8.48 17.40
C THR A 277 -10.14 9.07 15.99
N ILE A 278 -11.15 9.86 15.62
CA ILE A 278 -11.20 10.55 14.33
C ILE A 278 -10.01 11.50 14.18
N SER A 279 -9.70 12.27 15.22
CA SER A 279 -8.54 13.18 15.24
C SER A 279 -7.22 12.42 15.05
N LEU A 280 -7.11 11.24 15.67
CA LEU A 280 -5.96 10.35 15.52
C LEU A 280 -5.84 9.80 14.08
N ILE A 281 -6.95 9.38 13.48
CA ILE A 281 -6.99 8.93 12.07
C ILE A 281 -6.55 10.05 11.14
N LYS A 282 -7.09 11.26 11.28
CA LYS A 282 -6.69 12.45 10.50
C LYS A 282 -5.19 12.71 10.62
N ARG A 283 -4.66 12.69 11.84
CA ARG A 283 -3.22 12.89 12.11
C ARG A 283 -2.36 11.81 11.46
N ASN A 284 -2.74 10.54 11.60
CA ASN A 284 -1.97 9.42 11.07
C ASN A 284 -2.03 9.36 9.54
N THR A 285 -3.16 9.72 8.92
CA THR A 285 -3.30 9.84 7.46
C THR A 285 -2.41 10.96 6.90
N LYS A 286 -2.34 12.12 7.56
CA LYS A 286 -1.41 13.20 7.18
C LYS A 286 0.06 12.76 7.30
N ARG A 287 0.41 12.02 8.36
CA ARG A 287 1.76 11.44 8.53
C ARG A 287 2.06 10.41 7.43
N TYR A 288 1.07 9.62 7.05
CA TYR A 288 1.22 8.66 5.94
C TYR A 288 1.46 9.37 4.61
N ALA A 289 0.67 10.37 4.27
CA ALA A 289 0.88 11.19 3.08
C ALA A 289 2.30 11.82 3.06
N LYS A 290 2.78 12.33 4.21
CA LYS A 290 4.16 12.85 4.33
C LYS A 290 5.20 11.75 4.06
N ARG A 291 5.00 10.52 4.58
CA ARG A 291 5.92 9.40 4.31
C ARG A 291 5.92 9.03 2.83
N GLN A 292 4.75 9.02 2.16
CA GLN A 292 4.67 8.78 0.72
C GLN A 292 5.46 9.82 -0.08
N PHE A 293 5.34 11.11 0.23
CA PHE A 293 6.17 12.15 -0.40
C PHE A 293 7.66 11.91 -0.19
N THR A 294 8.07 11.60 1.05
CA THR A 294 9.48 11.32 1.35
C THR A 294 10.00 10.10 0.61
N TRP A 295 9.13 9.10 0.41
CA TRP A 295 9.45 7.91 -0.37
C TRP A 295 9.65 8.25 -1.84
N PHE A 296 8.65 8.91 -2.45
CA PHE A 296 8.67 9.22 -3.88
C PHE A 296 9.74 10.23 -4.26
N LYS A 297 10.19 11.10 -3.35
CA LYS A 297 11.36 11.98 -3.60
C LYS A 297 12.67 11.23 -3.84
N LYS A 298 12.75 9.94 -3.43
CA LYS A 298 13.91 9.07 -3.64
C LYS A 298 13.79 8.23 -4.91
N GLU A 299 12.62 8.27 -5.57
CA GLU A 299 12.40 7.61 -6.85
C GLU A 299 12.84 8.53 -7.98
N GLU A 300 13.62 7.98 -8.91
CA GLU A 300 14.12 8.69 -10.10
C GLU A 300 13.06 8.69 -11.20
N ASP A 301 13.20 9.60 -12.16
CA ASP A 301 12.40 9.68 -13.38
C ASP A 301 10.89 9.81 -13.15
N ILE A 302 10.48 10.51 -12.08
CA ILE A 302 9.08 10.88 -11.88
C ILE A 302 8.84 12.25 -12.49
N HIS A 303 7.90 12.31 -13.44
CA HIS A 303 7.39 13.55 -14.02
C HIS A 303 6.28 14.11 -13.13
N TRP A 304 6.61 15.10 -12.32
CA TRP A 304 5.68 15.66 -11.35
C TRP A 304 4.73 16.70 -11.96
N ILE A 305 3.46 16.57 -11.63
CA ILE A 305 2.40 17.52 -11.98
C ILE A 305 1.87 18.14 -10.69
N ASP A 306 2.07 19.44 -10.51
CA ASP A 306 1.44 20.19 -9.43
C ASP A 306 -0.01 20.50 -9.79
N ILE A 307 -0.91 20.00 -8.96
CA ILE A 307 -2.35 20.17 -9.09
C ILE A 307 -2.94 21.02 -7.97
N THR A 308 -2.13 21.88 -7.35
CA THR A 308 -2.59 22.84 -6.34
C THR A 308 -3.69 23.73 -6.92
N GLY A 309 -4.79 23.90 -6.20
CA GLY A 309 -5.96 24.66 -6.65
C GLY A 309 -6.86 23.91 -7.64
N ILE A 310 -6.49 22.69 -8.07
CA ILE A 310 -7.26 21.91 -9.05
C ILE A 310 -8.01 20.77 -8.32
N TYR A 311 -9.33 20.79 -8.39
CA TYR A 311 -10.20 19.82 -7.71
C TYR A 311 -10.96 18.92 -8.69
N GLY A 312 -11.12 19.34 -9.93
CA GLY A 312 -11.84 18.58 -10.96
C GLY A 312 -11.04 17.41 -11.50
N ASN A 313 -11.62 16.20 -11.50
CA ASN A 313 -10.96 15.02 -12.07
C ASN A 313 -10.59 15.19 -13.54
N LYS A 314 -11.41 15.92 -14.31
CA LYS A 314 -11.17 16.21 -15.74
C LYS A 314 -9.92 17.03 -15.94
N GLU A 315 -9.75 18.11 -15.19
CA GLU A 315 -8.57 18.98 -15.33
C GLU A 315 -7.28 18.27 -14.90
N ILE A 316 -7.35 17.42 -13.83
CA ILE A 316 -6.20 16.60 -13.42
C ILE A 316 -5.85 15.59 -14.53
N PHE A 317 -6.87 14.97 -15.13
CA PHE A 317 -6.69 14.06 -16.27
C PHE A 317 -6.03 14.78 -17.45
N GLU A 318 -6.53 15.94 -17.87
CA GLU A 318 -5.99 16.71 -19.00
C GLU A 318 -4.51 17.03 -18.82
N ARG A 319 -4.08 17.39 -17.61
CA ARG A 319 -2.66 17.61 -17.29
C ARG A 319 -1.85 16.30 -17.35
N ALA A 320 -2.39 15.20 -16.85
CA ALA A 320 -1.73 13.91 -16.91
C ALA A 320 -1.60 13.41 -18.36
N GLU A 321 -2.64 13.57 -19.18
CA GLU A 321 -2.63 13.22 -20.59
C GLU A 321 -1.65 14.09 -21.39
N GLN A 322 -1.62 15.40 -21.13
CA GLN A 322 -0.65 16.30 -21.74
C GLN A 322 0.78 15.88 -21.43
N MET A 323 1.08 15.56 -20.17
CA MET A 323 2.39 15.05 -19.77
C MET A 323 2.72 13.75 -20.49
N LEU A 324 1.77 12.80 -20.55
CA LEU A 324 1.97 11.54 -21.26
C LEU A 324 2.26 11.74 -22.74
N ASN A 325 1.55 12.65 -23.40
CA ASN A 325 1.78 12.98 -24.82
C ASN A 325 3.15 13.61 -25.08
N MET A 326 3.70 14.35 -24.12
CA MET A 326 5.07 14.86 -24.19
C MET A 326 6.10 13.75 -24.07
N LEU A 327 5.86 12.78 -23.17
CA LEU A 327 6.77 11.65 -22.92
C LEU A 327 6.67 10.56 -23.98
N CYS A 328 5.53 10.44 -24.65
CA CYS A 328 5.25 9.41 -25.67
C CYS A 328 4.68 10.03 -26.97
N PRO A 329 5.44 10.81 -27.72
CA PRO A 329 4.90 11.55 -28.87
C PRO A 329 4.42 10.65 -30.03
N LYS A 330 4.76 9.37 -30.05
CA LYS A 330 4.38 8.43 -31.11
C LYS A 330 2.98 7.82 -30.98
N ASN A 331 2.24 8.08 -29.90
CA ASN A 331 0.85 7.64 -29.76
C ASN A 331 -0.20 8.54 -30.46
N ARG A 332 0.23 9.50 -31.32
CA ARG A 332 -0.69 10.40 -32.05
C ARG A 332 -1.53 9.73 -33.16
N HIS A 333 -1.35 8.43 -33.44
CA HIS A 333 -2.09 7.76 -34.54
C HIS A 333 -3.32 6.95 -34.08
N ARG A 334 -3.73 7.03 -32.83
CA ARG A 334 -5.06 6.54 -32.37
C ARG A 334 -5.91 7.69 -31.86
N THR A 335 -5.88 8.83 -32.55
CA THR A 335 -6.87 9.88 -32.35
C THR A 335 -8.13 9.46 -33.09
N ILE A 336 -9.14 8.99 -32.34
CA ILE A 336 -10.52 9.37 -32.42
C ILE A 336 -10.95 9.79 -33.84
N ASN A 337 -11.45 8.83 -34.59
CA ASN A 337 -12.57 9.15 -35.48
C ASN A 337 -13.84 9.04 -34.62
N ALA A 338 -14.47 10.20 -34.43
CA ALA A 338 -15.75 10.40 -33.77
C ALA A 338 -16.87 9.61 -34.45
#